data_8a18f4891a733724b452c35058a1bdb4
#
_entry.id   8a18f4891a733724b452c35058a1bdb4
#
_cell.length_a   1.000
_cell.length_b   1.000
_cell.length_c   1.000
_cell.angle_alpha   90.00
_cell.angle_beta   90.00
_cell.angle_gamma   90.00
#
_symmetry.space_group_name_H-M   'P 1'
#
loop_
_entity.id
_entity.type
_entity.pdbx_description
1 polymer ?
#
loop_
_entity_poly.entity_id
_entity_poly.type
_entity_poly.pdbx_seq_one_letter_code
_entity_poly.pdbx_strand_id
1 'polypeptide(L)'
;MKSKIFYACLFAASVLTSCSDFLEEKPKGVLSGDVYFSAVQDFDLAANSLYEKINQTQSWTNPMYPQWQGDDMTANPASNKQAVAALDAFSSDGGNKGVTDAWNLHYNMIKAANFIIDGAAKTTLAKETYAEALGNALYWRAYGYFYLVRVFGPVPLILKTASTTEIANELQTMAPSSVDAVYAQIVKDLQEAENLLPTSYSEAPRHHDGIDAWITKQASQATLSAVYMAMAGYPLNKGTEYYKLAADKAKQVIDNNGTYGFYVDPVWSHVYSMGHNYNKETLVGIDNNWNCGSWDHDSELTSCNRFESLGDGGWGDSWGEIAFWKRFPEGPRKDAIYAPKITFQKDATITGMCDWWELNDKGEKKVAEYHPMFSVYTVNCIEGNAWVQLEEPYDYTKPNYMNMTNGRRHRLVRYSEVLLWYAESAARSGATDLTFAKKCLKDVRKRAVTDYMNVTLSNGTKVNIDAMNADQLAEACYIEHGWEVAGQWTQMVTRRADELRMNELKKNFDYRVQNPEIVVHVDANGKEYKAKESVTLSNTNWVEGVTIYCPYPTDEVEKNPNLKR
;
A
#
# COMPACT_ATOMS: atom_id res chain seq x y z
N MET A 1 62.18 -15.59 55.38
CA MET A 1 61.35 -16.14 54.30
C MET A 1 59.82 -16.09 54.56
N LYS A 2 59.31 -16.12 55.78
CA LYS A 2 57.88 -16.11 56.11
C LYS A 2 57.16 -14.78 55.88
N SER A 3 57.86 -13.62 55.93
CA SER A 3 57.28 -12.29 55.70
C SER A 3 57.02 -11.99 54.23
N LYS A 4 57.83 -12.49 53.31
CA LYS A 4 57.63 -12.23 51.84
C LYS A 4 56.52 -13.02 51.25
N ILE A 5 56.09 -14.15 51.79
CA ILE A 5 54.96 -14.95 51.34
C ILE A 5 53.66 -14.31 51.78
N PHE A 6 53.62 -13.64 52.94
CA PHE A 6 52.44 -12.96 53.45
C PHE A 6 52.03 -11.74 52.56
N TYR A 7 53.01 -10.98 52.08
CA TYR A 7 52.76 -9.86 51.17
C TYR A 7 52.40 -10.32 49.75
N ALA A 8 52.92 -11.47 49.31
CA ALA A 8 52.53 -12.04 48.02
C ALA A 8 51.08 -12.56 48.01
N CYS A 9 50.61 -13.14 49.14
CA CYS A 9 49.17 -13.57 49.25
C CYS A 9 48.21 -12.39 49.44
N LEU A 10 48.62 -11.28 50.06
CA LEU A 10 47.77 -10.08 50.17
C LEU A 10 47.66 -9.35 48.83
N PHE A 11 48.72 -9.37 48.01
CA PHE A 11 48.66 -8.78 46.66
C PHE A 11 47.87 -9.63 45.67
N ALA A 12 47.84 -10.94 45.81
CA ALA A 12 47.04 -11.85 45.03
C ALA A 12 45.53 -11.80 45.40
N ALA A 13 45.18 -11.45 46.65
CA ALA A 13 43.78 -11.31 47.09
C ALA A 13 43.16 -9.98 46.69
N SER A 14 43.95 -8.93 46.42
CA SER A 14 43.44 -7.62 45.96
C SER A 14 43.18 -7.53 44.45
N VAL A 15 43.60 -8.52 43.67
CA VAL A 15 43.38 -8.57 42.21
C VAL A 15 42.08 -9.31 41.84
N LEU A 16 41.40 -9.95 42.79
CA LEU A 16 40.17 -10.71 42.56
C LEU A 16 38.87 -9.94 42.86
N THR A 17 38.95 -8.68 43.28
CA THR A 17 37.78 -7.77 43.29
C THR A 17 37.81 -6.91 42.05
N SER A 18 37.81 -7.55 40.89
CA SER A 18 37.48 -6.88 39.63
C SER A 18 36.00 -6.59 39.66
N CYS A 19 35.64 -5.31 39.81
CA CYS A 19 34.31 -4.83 39.62
C CYS A 19 33.86 -5.24 38.23
N SER A 20 32.90 -6.15 38.11
CA SER A 20 32.22 -6.50 36.84
C SER A 20 31.62 -5.25 36.16
N ASP A 21 31.26 -4.25 36.94
CA ASP A 21 30.70 -2.98 36.47
C ASP A 21 31.69 -2.05 35.74
N PHE A 22 33.02 -2.31 35.84
CA PHE A 22 34.03 -1.47 35.16
C PHE A 22 34.27 -1.89 33.70
N LEU A 23 33.83 -3.06 33.30
CA LEU A 23 33.94 -3.58 31.93
C LEU A 23 32.63 -3.51 31.13
N GLU A 24 31.54 -3.04 31.71
CA GLU A 24 30.38 -2.66 30.94
C GLU A 24 30.64 -1.29 30.29
N GLU A 25 31.22 -1.30 29.12
CA GLU A 25 31.22 -0.14 28.23
C GLU A 25 29.74 0.16 27.87
N LYS A 26 29.14 1.07 28.63
CA LYS A 26 27.91 1.72 28.17
C LYS A 26 28.29 2.52 26.93
N PRO A 27 27.81 2.16 25.72
CA PRO A 27 28.20 2.88 24.52
C PRO A 27 27.78 4.33 24.65
N LYS A 28 28.74 5.23 24.82
CA LYS A 28 28.50 6.67 24.86
C LYS A 28 28.10 7.11 23.46
N GLY A 29 26.80 7.40 23.27
CA GLY A 29 26.24 7.89 22.00
C GLY A 29 25.25 6.96 21.33
N VAL A 30 24.94 5.78 21.87
CA VAL A 30 23.78 5.00 21.49
C VAL A 30 22.68 5.29 22.50
N LEU A 31 21.60 5.91 22.05
CA LEU A 31 20.37 6.07 22.84
C LEU A 31 19.81 4.67 23.12
N SER A 32 20.10 4.12 24.31
CA SER A 32 19.44 2.89 24.76
C SER A 32 18.03 3.23 25.20
N GLY A 33 17.04 2.41 24.80
CA GLY A 33 15.64 2.62 25.18
C GLY A 33 15.41 2.75 26.70
N ASP A 34 16.33 2.25 27.52
CA ASP A 34 16.24 2.30 28.99
C ASP A 34 16.45 3.71 29.59
N VAL A 35 17.03 4.63 28.82
CA VAL A 35 17.32 6.02 29.26
C VAL A 35 16.53 7.04 28.45
N TYR A 36 16.07 6.69 27.27
CA TYR A 36 15.46 7.63 26.33
C TYR A 36 14.05 8.02 26.72
N PHE A 37 13.17 7.10 27.10
CA PHE A 37 11.75 7.36 27.38
C PHE A 37 11.52 7.81 28.84
N SER A 38 12.15 8.92 29.23
CA SER A 38 12.04 9.51 30.58
C SER A 38 11.01 10.66 30.67
N ALA A 39 10.63 11.24 29.53
CA ALA A 39 9.66 12.30 29.43
C ALA A 39 8.62 11.99 28.33
N VAL A 40 7.43 12.60 28.42
CA VAL A 40 6.36 12.44 27.43
C VAL A 40 6.83 12.87 26.04
N GLN A 41 7.57 13.96 25.95
CA GLN A 41 8.15 14.46 24.69
C GLN A 41 9.04 13.46 23.97
N ASP A 42 9.65 12.52 24.67
CA ASP A 42 10.50 11.48 24.06
C ASP A 42 9.63 10.54 23.18
N PHE A 43 8.41 10.25 23.62
CA PHE A 43 7.43 9.48 22.84
C PHE A 43 6.97 10.24 21.59
N ASP A 44 6.71 11.54 21.71
CA ASP A 44 6.32 12.37 20.56
C ASP A 44 7.44 12.47 19.52
N LEU A 45 8.68 12.65 19.95
CA LEU A 45 9.84 12.68 19.07
C LEU A 45 10.07 11.32 18.36
N ALA A 46 9.92 10.23 19.09
CA ALA A 46 10.04 8.89 18.53
C ALA A 46 8.90 8.59 17.54
N ALA A 47 7.67 9.04 17.83
CA ALA A 47 6.55 8.90 16.91
C ALA A 47 6.75 9.73 15.63
N ASN A 48 7.25 10.95 15.71
CA ASN A 48 7.61 11.74 14.53
C ASN A 48 8.68 11.05 13.68
N SER A 49 9.71 10.45 14.31
CA SER A 49 10.71 9.64 13.60
C SER A 49 10.10 8.39 12.95
N LEU A 50 9.10 7.77 13.58
CA LEU A 50 8.35 6.67 12.97
C LEU A 50 7.62 7.13 11.72
N TYR A 51 6.94 8.29 11.74
CA TYR A 51 6.25 8.83 10.58
C TYR A 51 7.19 9.16 9.41
N GLU A 52 8.43 9.57 9.70
CA GLU A 52 9.47 9.69 8.67
C GLU A 52 9.75 8.32 7.99
N LYS A 53 9.86 7.23 8.77
CA LYS A 53 10.07 5.89 8.20
C LYS A 53 8.85 5.38 7.42
N ILE A 54 7.65 5.75 7.85
CA ILE A 54 6.42 5.45 7.12
C ILE A 54 6.42 6.17 5.77
N ASN A 55 6.77 7.45 5.75
CA ASN A 55 6.84 8.21 4.51
C ASN A 55 7.86 7.60 3.52
N GLN A 56 9.02 7.14 4.01
CA GLN A 56 10.00 6.44 3.18
C GLN A 56 9.45 5.19 2.49
N THR A 57 8.46 4.49 3.08
CA THR A 57 7.81 3.34 2.42
C THR A 57 6.97 3.74 1.21
N GLN A 58 6.67 5.02 1.05
CA GLN A 58 5.84 5.57 -0.02
C GLN A 58 6.63 6.46 -0.98
N SER A 59 7.96 6.58 -0.80
CA SER A 59 8.81 7.44 -1.60
C SER A 59 9.27 6.78 -2.91
N TRP A 60 10.03 7.50 -3.70
CA TRP A 60 10.46 7.12 -5.04
C TRP A 60 11.35 5.87 -5.12
N THR A 61 11.88 5.37 -4.01
CA THR A 61 12.57 4.08 -3.95
C THR A 61 11.67 2.90 -4.35
N ASN A 62 10.36 3.16 -4.48
CA ASN A 62 9.37 2.26 -5.05
C ASN A 62 9.23 0.93 -4.31
N PRO A 63 9.12 0.91 -2.97
CA PRO A 63 8.95 -0.31 -2.20
C PRO A 63 7.62 -1.02 -2.50
N MET A 64 6.70 -0.33 -3.19
CA MET A 64 5.39 -0.86 -3.53
C MET A 64 5.35 -1.60 -4.88
N TYR A 65 6.46 -1.68 -5.62
CA TYR A 65 6.55 -2.37 -6.91
C TYR A 65 5.96 -3.79 -6.94
N PRO A 66 6.11 -4.63 -5.90
CA PRO A 66 5.44 -5.92 -5.88
C PRO A 66 3.91 -5.87 -6.03
N GLN A 67 3.28 -4.74 -5.73
CA GLN A 67 1.83 -4.57 -5.93
C GLN A 67 1.41 -4.55 -7.41
N TRP A 68 2.34 -4.32 -8.33
CA TRP A 68 2.10 -4.34 -9.78
C TRP A 68 1.94 -5.75 -10.38
N GLN A 69 1.92 -6.78 -9.56
CA GLN A 69 1.54 -8.13 -9.96
C GLN A 69 0.00 -8.33 -10.07
N GLY A 70 -0.80 -7.29 -9.81
CA GLY A 70 -2.25 -7.32 -10.04
C GLY A 70 -2.62 -7.22 -11.52
N ASP A 71 -3.85 -7.58 -11.88
CA ASP A 71 -4.34 -7.57 -13.27
C ASP A 71 -4.78 -6.16 -13.75
N ASP A 72 -4.62 -5.12 -12.93
CA ASP A 72 -5.01 -3.75 -13.26
C ASP A 72 -3.90 -2.91 -13.91
N MET A 73 -2.67 -3.37 -13.81
CA MET A 73 -1.46 -2.65 -14.26
C MET A 73 -0.55 -3.56 -15.06
N THR A 74 0.23 -2.94 -15.97
CA THR A 74 1.35 -3.58 -16.67
C THR A 74 2.56 -2.66 -16.69
N ALA A 75 3.75 -3.25 -16.84
CA ALA A 75 4.99 -2.51 -16.79
C ALA A 75 5.45 -2.05 -18.18
N ASN A 76 6.23 -0.97 -18.18
CA ASN A 76 7.01 -0.57 -19.35
C ASN A 76 8.22 -1.52 -19.51
N PRO A 77 8.39 -2.19 -20.66
CA PRO A 77 9.48 -3.14 -20.88
C PRO A 77 10.82 -2.48 -21.24
N ALA A 78 10.96 -1.17 -21.13
CA ALA A 78 12.21 -0.47 -21.42
C ALA A 78 13.38 -0.99 -20.57
N SER A 79 14.60 -0.89 -21.07
CA SER A 79 15.78 -1.49 -20.45
C SER A 79 16.09 -0.96 -19.04
N ASN A 80 15.71 0.26 -18.73
CA ASN A 80 15.84 0.87 -17.41
C ASN A 80 14.65 0.57 -16.48
N LYS A 81 13.65 -0.21 -16.92
CA LYS A 81 12.43 -0.55 -16.19
C LYS A 81 12.35 -2.06 -15.85
N GLN A 82 13.44 -2.79 -16.02
CA GLN A 82 13.44 -4.25 -15.90
C GLN A 82 13.01 -4.76 -14.51
N ALA A 83 13.29 -4.00 -13.44
CA ALA A 83 12.84 -4.39 -12.10
C ALA A 83 11.32 -4.47 -12.01
N VAL A 84 10.60 -3.53 -12.63
CA VAL A 84 9.13 -3.48 -12.66
C VAL A 84 8.57 -4.56 -13.59
N ALA A 85 9.16 -4.68 -14.79
CA ALA A 85 8.75 -5.68 -15.78
C ALA A 85 8.91 -7.12 -15.25
N ALA A 86 9.97 -7.39 -14.48
CA ALA A 86 10.19 -8.70 -13.86
C ALA A 86 9.14 -9.00 -12.77
N LEU A 87 8.68 -8.00 -12.03
CA LEU A 87 7.60 -8.18 -11.06
C LEU A 87 6.26 -8.44 -11.75
N ASP A 88 5.88 -7.62 -12.74
CA ASP A 88 4.67 -7.82 -13.54
C ASP A 88 4.64 -9.22 -14.20
N ALA A 89 5.79 -9.70 -14.67
CA ALA A 89 5.93 -11.04 -15.26
C ALA A 89 6.06 -12.20 -14.25
N PHE A 90 5.98 -11.96 -12.95
CA PHE A 90 6.23 -12.96 -11.89
C PHE A 90 7.58 -13.69 -12.04
N SER A 91 8.60 -13.00 -12.54
CA SER A 91 9.94 -13.53 -12.83
C SER A 91 11.05 -12.83 -12.04
N SER A 92 10.70 -12.03 -11.02
CA SER A 92 11.67 -11.35 -10.18
C SER A 92 12.49 -12.32 -9.33
N ASP A 93 13.76 -12.00 -9.14
CA ASP A 93 14.65 -12.67 -8.19
C ASP A 93 14.90 -11.83 -6.93
N GLY A 94 15.68 -12.35 -5.98
CA GLY A 94 16.00 -11.67 -4.73
C GLY A 94 16.95 -10.46 -4.88
N GLY A 95 17.54 -10.23 -6.04
CA GLY A 95 18.33 -9.05 -6.39
C GLY A 95 17.49 -7.91 -6.96
N ASN A 96 16.20 -8.14 -7.21
CA ASN A 96 15.30 -7.13 -7.75
C ASN A 96 15.16 -5.95 -6.77
N LYS A 97 15.39 -4.72 -7.25
CA LYS A 97 15.35 -3.51 -6.43
C LYS A 97 14.01 -3.31 -5.72
N GLY A 98 12.90 -3.53 -6.42
CA GLY A 98 11.56 -3.41 -5.82
C GLY A 98 11.31 -4.41 -4.69
N VAL A 99 11.86 -5.63 -4.81
CA VAL A 99 11.82 -6.66 -3.76
C VAL A 99 12.65 -6.24 -2.54
N THR A 100 13.90 -5.79 -2.79
CA THR A 100 14.82 -5.37 -1.72
C THR A 100 14.31 -4.15 -0.96
N ASP A 101 13.84 -3.12 -1.68
CA ASP A 101 13.32 -1.90 -1.06
C ASP A 101 12.04 -2.19 -0.26
N ALA A 102 11.12 -2.99 -0.82
CA ALA A 102 9.89 -3.38 -0.13
C ALA A 102 10.18 -4.08 1.21
N TRP A 103 11.17 -4.96 1.26
CA TRP A 103 11.60 -5.63 2.48
C TRP A 103 12.23 -4.65 3.48
N ASN A 104 13.29 -3.96 3.05
CA ASN A 104 14.11 -3.14 3.94
C ASN A 104 13.33 -1.98 4.55
N LEU A 105 12.55 -1.27 3.76
CA LEU A 105 11.82 -0.08 4.24
C LEU A 105 10.71 -0.46 5.23
N HIS A 106 9.99 -1.56 4.98
CA HIS A 106 8.99 -2.03 5.94
C HIS A 106 9.61 -2.55 7.24
N TYR A 107 10.75 -3.26 7.18
CA TYR A 107 11.44 -3.65 8.41
C TYR A 107 12.07 -2.45 9.16
N ASN A 108 12.52 -1.40 8.46
CA ASN A 108 12.96 -0.16 9.10
C ASN A 108 11.82 0.55 9.83
N MET A 109 10.63 0.59 9.25
CA MET A 109 9.43 1.09 9.91
C MET A 109 9.04 0.25 11.14
N ILE A 110 9.05 -1.08 11.01
CA ILE A 110 8.80 -2.01 12.13
C ILE A 110 9.82 -1.80 13.25
N LYS A 111 11.10 -1.60 12.93
CA LYS A 111 12.15 -1.31 13.91
C LYS A 111 11.90 -0.01 14.67
N ALA A 112 11.47 1.05 13.98
CA ALA A 112 11.11 2.32 14.62
C ALA A 112 9.87 2.16 15.53
N ALA A 113 8.87 1.39 15.11
CA ALA A 113 7.72 1.06 15.94
C ALA A 113 8.11 0.25 17.19
N ASN A 114 8.96 -0.77 17.03
CA ASN A 114 9.47 -1.56 18.15
C ASN A 114 10.20 -0.71 19.18
N PHE A 115 10.95 0.32 18.77
CA PHE A 115 11.64 1.23 19.68
C PHE A 115 10.67 1.93 20.63
N ILE A 116 9.53 2.40 20.14
CA ILE A 116 8.47 3.03 20.97
C ILE A 116 7.81 1.99 21.88
N ILE A 117 7.52 0.80 21.37
CA ILE A 117 6.84 -0.27 22.12
C ILE A 117 7.73 -0.77 23.25
N ASP A 118 9.02 -0.99 22.98
CA ASP A 118 10.02 -1.39 24.01
C ASP A 118 10.21 -0.28 25.06
N GLY A 119 10.20 0.98 24.62
CA GLY A 119 10.26 2.14 25.53
C GLY A 119 9.03 2.22 26.44
N ALA A 120 7.84 1.99 25.88
CA ALA A 120 6.58 1.96 26.63
C ALA A 120 6.54 0.82 27.69
N ALA A 121 7.21 -0.29 27.41
CA ALA A 121 7.31 -1.42 28.35
C ALA A 121 8.25 -1.14 29.53
N LYS A 122 9.15 -0.17 29.42
CA LYS A 122 10.21 0.12 30.41
C LYS A 122 10.05 1.44 31.13
N THR A 123 9.30 2.39 30.58
CA THR A 123 9.09 3.70 31.19
C THR A 123 8.29 3.62 32.48
N THR A 124 8.54 4.57 33.39
CA THR A 124 7.77 4.76 34.62
C THR A 124 6.65 5.80 34.47
N LEU A 125 6.49 6.40 33.29
CA LEU A 125 5.42 7.36 32.99
C LEU A 125 4.04 6.70 33.03
N ALA A 126 3.02 7.48 33.35
CA ALA A 126 1.63 7.01 33.29
C ALA A 126 1.23 6.68 31.85
N LYS A 127 0.59 5.53 31.64
CA LYS A 127 0.27 5.00 30.28
C LYS A 127 -0.54 5.98 29.44
N GLU A 128 -1.43 6.73 30.06
CA GLU A 128 -2.30 7.71 29.42
C GLU A 128 -1.51 8.82 28.72
N THR A 129 -0.31 9.14 29.20
CA THR A 129 0.51 10.23 28.66
C THR A 129 1.24 9.89 27.36
N TYR A 130 1.41 8.61 27.05
CA TYR A 130 2.04 8.12 25.82
C TYR A 130 1.16 7.15 25.02
N ALA A 131 -0.11 6.99 25.41
CA ALA A 131 -1.04 6.05 24.78
C ALA A 131 -1.18 6.25 23.27
N GLU A 132 -1.22 7.50 22.82
CA GLU A 132 -1.34 7.86 21.40
C GLU A 132 -0.11 7.44 20.61
N ALA A 133 1.09 7.71 21.11
CA ALA A 133 2.34 7.31 20.46
C ALA A 133 2.48 5.77 20.40
N LEU A 134 2.14 5.09 21.50
CA LEU A 134 2.13 3.62 21.56
C LEU A 134 1.10 3.04 20.59
N GLY A 135 -0.12 3.59 20.56
CA GLY A 135 -1.18 3.14 19.65
C GLY A 135 -0.78 3.30 18.18
N ASN A 136 -0.14 4.42 17.82
CA ASN A 136 0.41 4.62 16.48
C ASN A 136 1.54 3.62 16.17
N ALA A 137 2.46 3.36 17.10
CA ALA A 137 3.53 2.40 16.90
C ALA A 137 3.01 0.98 16.66
N LEU A 138 2.03 0.54 17.44
CA LEU A 138 1.37 -0.76 17.27
C LEU A 138 0.67 -0.85 15.90
N TYR A 139 -0.08 0.19 15.53
CA TYR A 139 -0.76 0.23 14.23
C TYR A 139 0.23 0.10 13.06
N TRP A 140 1.29 0.90 13.05
CA TRP A 140 2.24 0.90 11.93
C TRP A 140 3.13 -0.35 11.92
N ARG A 141 3.40 -0.97 13.06
CA ARG A 141 4.01 -2.32 13.09
C ARG A 141 3.10 -3.35 12.45
N ALA A 142 1.82 -3.33 12.78
CA ALA A 142 0.83 -4.21 12.18
C ALA A 142 0.69 -3.97 10.67
N TYR A 143 0.65 -2.72 10.22
CA TYR A 143 0.63 -2.37 8.80
C TYR A 143 1.85 -2.90 8.06
N GLY A 144 3.05 -2.75 8.62
CA GLY A 144 4.28 -3.27 8.03
C GLY A 144 4.24 -4.78 7.86
N TYR A 145 3.81 -5.51 8.87
CA TYR A 145 3.63 -6.96 8.77
C TYR A 145 2.49 -7.36 7.83
N PHE A 146 1.41 -6.60 7.77
CA PHE A 146 0.30 -6.84 6.85
C PHE A 146 0.73 -6.66 5.38
N TYR A 147 1.64 -5.73 5.11
CA TYR A 147 2.28 -5.63 3.80
C TYR A 147 3.21 -6.83 3.54
N LEU A 148 4.17 -7.08 4.44
CA LEU A 148 5.21 -8.11 4.27
C LEU A 148 4.62 -9.51 4.08
N VAL A 149 3.62 -9.90 4.87
CA VAL A 149 3.02 -11.24 4.79
C VAL A 149 2.28 -11.50 3.49
N ARG A 150 1.70 -10.46 2.88
CA ARG A 150 1.01 -10.57 1.59
C ARG A 150 1.98 -10.57 0.40
N VAL A 151 3.12 -9.92 0.53
CA VAL A 151 4.15 -9.86 -0.52
C VAL A 151 5.12 -11.03 -0.43
N PHE A 152 5.56 -11.39 0.78
CA PHE A 152 6.62 -12.38 1.00
C PHE A 152 6.13 -13.68 1.66
N GLY A 153 4.89 -13.78 2.08
CA GLY A 153 4.38 -14.95 2.82
C GLY A 153 4.97 -15.06 4.22
N PRO A 154 5.55 -16.20 4.61
CA PRO A 154 6.26 -16.34 5.89
C PRO A 154 7.38 -15.32 6.02
N VAL A 155 7.49 -14.62 7.15
CA VAL A 155 8.53 -13.60 7.41
C VAL A 155 8.97 -13.64 8.88
N PRO A 156 10.22 -13.24 9.22
CA PRO A 156 10.65 -13.13 10.61
C PRO A 156 9.79 -12.14 11.41
N LEU A 157 9.25 -12.57 12.56
CA LEU A 157 8.49 -11.70 13.48
C LEU A 157 9.43 -11.01 14.46
N ILE A 158 10.03 -9.90 14.05
CA ILE A 158 10.92 -9.06 14.87
C ILE A 158 10.05 -8.12 15.72
N LEU A 159 9.89 -8.45 17.00
CA LEU A 159 9.00 -7.74 17.93
C LEU A 159 9.72 -6.95 19.02
N LYS A 160 11.04 -6.87 18.96
CA LYS A 160 11.90 -6.16 19.91
C LYS A 160 13.05 -5.45 19.21
N THR A 161 13.64 -4.48 19.88
CA THR A 161 14.84 -3.78 19.40
C THR A 161 16.11 -4.55 19.72
N ALA A 162 17.15 -4.40 18.90
CA ALA A 162 18.47 -4.95 19.15
C ALA A 162 19.22 -4.08 20.19
N SER A 163 18.99 -4.35 21.47
CA SER A 163 19.59 -3.59 22.59
C SER A 163 20.98 -4.11 22.98
N THR A 164 21.34 -5.34 22.61
CA THR A 164 22.66 -5.94 22.81
C THR A 164 23.11 -6.66 21.54
N THR A 165 24.40 -7.00 21.47
CA THR A 165 24.96 -7.78 20.35
C THR A 165 24.33 -9.17 20.25
N GLU A 166 24.03 -9.81 21.36
CA GLU A 166 23.40 -11.12 21.42
C GLU A 166 21.98 -11.05 20.82
N ILE A 167 21.19 -10.05 21.20
CA ILE A 167 19.84 -9.83 20.64
C ILE A 167 19.94 -9.50 19.15
N ALA A 168 20.90 -8.68 18.73
CA ALA A 168 21.11 -8.38 17.31
C ALA A 168 21.36 -9.65 16.49
N ASN A 169 22.24 -10.54 16.98
CA ASN A 169 22.54 -11.82 16.34
C ASN A 169 21.31 -12.75 16.30
N GLU A 170 20.54 -12.83 17.40
CA GLU A 170 19.29 -13.57 17.46
C GLU A 170 18.30 -13.08 16.39
N LEU A 171 18.07 -11.78 16.31
CA LEU A 171 17.15 -11.18 15.35
C LEU A 171 17.60 -11.38 13.90
N GLN A 172 18.92 -11.28 13.66
CA GLN A 172 19.48 -11.45 12.32
C GLN A 172 19.35 -12.89 11.80
N THR A 173 19.30 -13.88 12.68
CA THR A 173 19.20 -15.31 12.32
C THR A 173 17.80 -15.88 12.56
N MET A 174 16.82 -15.02 12.81
CA MET A 174 15.43 -15.46 13.08
C MET A 174 14.81 -16.16 11.87
N ALA A 175 14.27 -17.33 12.09
CA ALA A 175 13.53 -18.06 11.04
C ALA A 175 12.19 -17.36 10.71
N PRO A 176 11.69 -17.50 9.48
CA PRO A 176 10.36 -17.00 9.12
C PRO A 176 9.27 -17.64 9.99
N SER A 177 8.39 -16.81 10.51
CA SER A 177 7.16 -17.25 11.16
C SER A 177 6.11 -17.60 10.12
N SER A 178 5.23 -18.54 10.44
CA SER A 178 4.13 -18.90 9.53
C SER A 178 3.21 -17.71 9.25
N VAL A 179 2.55 -17.74 8.09
CA VAL A 179 1.56 -16.72 7.70
C VAL A 179 0.51 -16.53 8.80
N ASP A 180 0.01 -17.62 9.41
CA ASP A 180 -0.98 -17.54 10.50
C ASP A 180 -0.42 -16.84 11.74
N ALA A 181 0.83 -17.13 12.14
CA ALA A 181 1.46 -16.48 13.28
C ALA A 181 1.68 -14.97 13.04
N VAL A 182 2.04 -14.59 11.82
CA VAL A 182 2.19 -13.17 11.45
C VAL A 182 0.84 -12.46 11.54
N TYR A 183 -0.23 -13.03 10.98
CA TYR A 183 -1.57 -12.46 11.09
C TYR A 183 -2.07 -12.39 12.54
N ALA A 184 -1.78 -13.39 13.37
CA ALA A 184 -2.13 -13.35 14.79
C ALA A 184 -1.48 -12.15 15.51
N GLN A 185 -0.22 -11.84 15.20
CA GLN A 185 0.45 -10.66 15.75
C GLN A 185 -0.15 -9.35 15.20
N ILE A 186 -0.46 -9.29 13.91
CA ILE A 186 -1.12 -8.12 13.29
C ILE A 186 -2.44 -7.81 14.01
N VAL A 187 -3.29 -8.82 14.21
CA VAL A 187 -4.58 -8.66 14.90
C VAL A 187 -4.39 -8.18 16.33
N LYS A 188 -3.41 -8.77 17.06
CA LYS A 188 -3.09 -8.35 18.43
C LYS A 188 -2.69 -6.88 18.50
N ASP A 189 -1.79 -6.45 17.64
CA ASP A 189 -1.31 -5.07 17.61
C ASP A 189 -2.44 -4.08 17.27
N LEU A 190 -3.27 -4.40 16.27
CA LEU A 190 -4.39 -3.54 15.87
C LEU A 190 -5.48 -3.46 16.94
N GLN A 191 -5.78 -4.56 17.64
CA GLN A 191 -6.76 -4.55 18.74
C GLN A 191 -6.25 -3.72 19.93
N GLU A 192 -4.96 -3.78 20.24
CA GLU A 192 -4.38 -2.94 21.27
C GLU A 192 -4.34 -1.47 20.83
N ALA A 193 -3.96 -1.20 19.58
CA ALA A 193 -4.01 0.14 19.00
C ALA A 193 -5.43 0.73 19.05
N GLU A 194 -6.46 -0.05 18.68
CA GLU A 194 -7.87 0.38 18.76
C GLU A 194 -8.27 0.85 20.17
N ASN A 195 -7.72 0.21 21.21
CA ASN A 195 -8.03 0.58 22.61
C ASN A 195 -7.27 1.81 23.10
N LEU A 196 -6.12 2.13 22.50
CA LEU A 196 -5.25 3.24 22.92
C LEU A 196 -5.52 4.53 22.13
N LEU A 197 -5.94 4.40 20.87
CA LEU A 197 -6.08 5.53 19.96
C LEU A 197 -7.36 6.32 20.22
N PRO A 198 -7.29 7.66 20.11
CA PRO A 198 -8.46 8.52 20.18
C PRO A 198 -9.31 8.39 18.92
N THR A 199 -10.53 8.90 18.98
CA THR A 199 -11.42 8.99 17.81
C THR A 199 -11.10 10.19 16.92
N SER A 200 -10.39 11.18 17.42
CA SER A 200 -9.93 12.36 16.70
C SER A 200 -8.83 13.04 17.49
N TYR A 201 -7.99 13.80 16.80
CA TYR A 201 -7.00 14.70 17.39
C TYR A 201 -7.46 16.15 17.24
N SER A 202 -6.89 17.07 18.03
CA SER A 202 -7.25 18.49 18.00
C SER A 202 -6.15 19.42 17.51
N GLU A 203 -4.88 18.97 17.53
CA GLU A 203 -3.73 19.84 17.35
C GLU A 203 -2.70 19.27 16.38
N ALA A 204 -1.98 20.18 15.72
CA ALA A 204 -0.86 19.83 14.87
C ALA A 204 0.31 19.18 15.68
N PRO A 205 1.06 18.25 15.08
CA PRO A 205 0.96 17.77 13.72
C PRO A 205 -0.07 16.63 13.52
N ARG A 206 -0.81 16.26 14.56
CA ARG A 206 -1.72 15.10 14.58
C ARG A 206 -3.05 15.38 13.87
N HIS A 207 -3.43 16.65 13.80
CA HIS A 207 -4.63 17.14 13.10
C HIS A 207 -4.24 18.30 12.18
N HIS A 208 -4.74 18.30 10.95
CA HIS A 208 -4.42 19.29 9.93
C HIS A 208 -5.62 19.49 8.99
N ASP A 209 -5.98 20.75 8.73
CA ASP A 209 -7.05 21.14 7.79
C ASP A 209 -8.39 20.38 7.96
N GLY A 210 -8.76 20.09 9.21
CA GLY A 210 -10.05 19.45 9.54
C GLY A 210 -10.05 17.92 9.46
N ILE A 211 -8.88 17.29 9.25
CA ILE A 211 -8.74 15.84 9.28
C ILE A 211 -7.60 15.40 10.21
N ASP A 212 -7.64 14.15 10.61
CA ASP A 212 -6.59 13.54 11.41
C ASP A 212 -5.44 13.06 10.51
N ALA A 213 -4.23 13.54 10.78
CA ALA A 213 -3.00 13.14 10.10
C ALA A 213 -2.38 11.88 10.75
N TRP A 214 -2.58 11.71 12.07
CA TRP A 214 -2.19 10.51 12.79
C TRP A 214 -3.33 9.49 12.82
N ILE A 215 -2.96 8.24 13.15
CA ILE A 215 -3.91 7.12 13.17
C ILE A 215 -4.93 7.29 14.31
N THR A 216 -6.19 7.10 13.96
CA THR A 216 -7.31 7.14 14.87
C THR A 216 -7.85 5.74 15.17
N LYS A 217 -8.75 5.65 16.15
CA LYS A 217 -9.44 4.41 16.51
C LYS A 217 -10.18 3.78 15.31
N GLN A 218 -10.90 4.59 14.55
CA GLN A 218 -11.64 4.11 13.37
C GLN A 218 -10.73 3.67 12.23
N ALA A 219 -9.54 4.23 12.11
CA ALA A 219 -8.51 3.76 11.18
C ALA A 219 -8.07 2.32 11.55
N SER A 220 -7.87 2.05 12.86
CA SER A 220 -7.56 0.70 13.34
C SER A 220 -8.71 -0.29 13.10
N GLN A 221 -9.95 0.14 13.31
CA GLN A 221 -11.15 -0.68 13.04
C GLN A 221 -11.27 -1.02 11.54
N ALA A 222 -11.09 -0.05 10.66
CA ALA A 222 -11.11 -0.26 9.21
C ALA A 222 -10.00 -1.23 8.77
N THR A 223 -8.80 -1.06 9.31
CA THR A 223 -7.66 -1.95 9.03
C THR A 223 -7.90 -3.37 9.53
N LEU A 224 -8.49 -3.55 10.72
CA LEU A 224 -8.90 -4.87 11.21
C LEU A 224 -9.91 -5.54 10.28
N SER A 225 -10.85 -4.79 9.69
CA SER A 225 -11.76 -5.33 8.69
C SER A 225 -11.00 -5.91 7.49
N ALA A 226 -10.07 -5.14 6.91
CA ALA A 226 -9.24 -5.60 5.79
C ALA A 226 -8.38 -6.82 6.14
N VAL A 227 -7.79 -6.83 7.35
CA VAL A 227 -7.00 -7.96 7.86
C VAL A 227 -7.85 -9.22 7.99
N TYR A 228 -9.05 -9.13 8.58
CA TYR A 228 -9.95 -10.27 8.71
C TYR A 228 -10.43 -10.79 7.34
N MET A 229 -10.70 -9.91 6.37
CA MET A 229 -11.00 -10.33 5.00
C MET A 229 -9.85 -11.11 4.37
N ALA A 230 -8.61 -10.65 4.55
CA ALA A 230 -7.43 -11.37 4.07
C ALA A 230 -7.26 -12.74 4.75
N MET A 231 -7.51 -12.83 6.06
CA MET A 231 -7.48 -14.10 6.81
C MET A 231 -8.61 -15.05 6.40
N ALA A 232 -9.78 -14.51 6.05
CA ALA A 232 -10.93 -15.30 5.58
C ALA A 232 -10.63 -16.00 4.25
N GLY A 233 -9.85 -15.35 3.37
CA GLY A 233 -9.44 -15.85 2.07
C GLY A 233 -8.12 -16.62 2.09
N TYR A 234 -7.56 -16.82 0.88
CA TYR A 234 -6.31 -17.53 0.67
C TYR A 234 -5.10 -16.72 1.20
N PRO A 235 -4.06 -17.35 1.76
CA PRO A 235 -3.89 -18.82 1.91
C PRO A 235 -4.49 -19.41 3.19
N LEU A 236 -4.94 -18.60 4.16
CA LEU A 236 -5.42 -19.09 5.45
C LEU A 236 -6.79 -19.75 5.36
N ASN A 237 -7.66 -19.29 4.47
CA ASN A 237 -9.00 -19.82 4.22
C ASN A 237 -9.86 -20.00 5.50
N LYS A 238 -9.78 -19.02 6.42
CA LYS A 238 -10.54 -19.08 7.68
C LYS A 238 -12.05 -18.88 7.50
N GLY A 239 -12.48 -18.45 6.31
CA GLY A 239 -13.86 -18.52 5.82
C GLY A 239 -14.85 -17.63 6.56
N THR A 240 -16.06 -18.11 6.71
CA THR A 240 -17.25 -17.39 7.14
C THR A 240 -17.09 -16.66 8.47
N GLU A 241 -16.44 -17.25 9.46
CA GLU A 241 -16.22 -16.63 10.77
C GLU A 241 -15.40 -15.33 10.64
N TYR A 242 -14.33 -15.36 9.85
CA TYR A 242 -13.47 -14.20 9.66
C TYR A 242 -14.11 -13.15 8.75
N TYR A 243 -14.94 -13.52 7.79
CA TYR A 243 -15.79 -12.56 7.07
C TYR A 243 -16.78 -11.88 8.03
N LYS A 244 -17.33 -12.60 9.01
CA LYS A 244 -18.19 -11.98 10.03
C LYS A 244 -17.40 -10.95 10.85
N LEU A 245 -16.21 -11.29 11.33
CA LEU A 245 -15.34 -10.36 12.07
C LEU A 245 -15.01 -9.11 11.22
N ALA A 246 -14.76 -9.29 9.93
CA ALA A 246 -14.51 -8.20 9.00
C ALA A 246 -15.73 -7.28 8.86
N ALA A 247 -16.92 -7.86 8.67
CA ALA A 247 -18.17 -7.12 8.58
C ALA A 247 -18.46 -6.35 9.87
N ASP A 248 -18.25 -6.97 11.04
CA ASP A 248 -18.48 -6.34 12.34
C ASP A 248 -17.55 -5.12 12.54
N LYS A 249 -16.26 -5.19 12.13
CA LYS A 249 -15.31 -4.09 12.23
C LYS A 249 -15.62 -2.94 11.25
N ALA A 250 -15.91 -3.24 10.00
CA ALA A 250 -16.35 -2.22 9.04
C ALA A 250 -17.65 -1.55 9.50
N LYS A 251 -18.60 -2.34 10.04
CA LYS A 251 -19.87 -1.83 10.55
C LYS A 251 -19.67 -0.86 11.73
N GLN A 252 -18.69 -1.11 12.62
CA GLN A 252 -18.37 -0.17 13.69
C GLN A 252 -17.97 1.21 13.16
N VAL A 253 -17.16 1.28 12.11
CA VAL A 253 -16.80 2.55 11.45
C VAL A 253 -18.03 3.22 10.86
N ILE A 254 -18.85 2.45 10.14
CA ILE A 254 -20.04 2.96 9.43
C ILE A 254 -21.10 3.49 10.41
N ASP A 255 -21.40 2.75 11.47
CA ASP A 255 -22.44 3.11 12.45
C ASP A 255 -22.06 4.35 13.25
N ASN A 256 -20.78 4.57 13.49
CA ASN A 256 -20.27 5.75 14.20
C ASN A 256 -19.95 6.92 13.26
N ASN A 257 -20.24 6.80 11.96
CA ASN A 257 -19.88 7.82 10.98
C ASN A 257 -20.52 9.19 11.25
N GLY A 258 -21.69 9.25 11.90
CA GLY A 258 -22.30 10.50 12.34
C GLY A 258 -21.41 11.34 13.28
N THR A 259 -20.53 10.67 14.04
CA THR A 259 -19.52 11.31 14.90
C THR A 259 -18.27 11.70 14.11
N TYR A 260 -17.81 10.83 13.21
CA TYR A 260 -16.55 11.04 12.47
C TYR A 260 -16.72 11.97 11.27
N GLY A 261 -17.87 11.92 10.58
CA GLY A 261 -18.18 12.73 9.42
C GLY A 261 -17.51 12.28 8.13
N PHE A 262 -17.16 10.97 8.02
CA PHE A 262 -16.69 10.40 6.76
C PHE A 262 -17.79 10.41 5.70
N TYR A 263 -17.40 10.58 4.44
CA TYR A 263 -18.32 10.56 3.32
C TYR A 263 -17.66 9.93 2.08
N VAL A 264 -18.46 9.54 1.12
CA VAL A 264 -18.02 9.22 -0.23
C VAL A 264 -18.09 10.50 -1.05
N ASP A 265 -16.95 11.01 -1.52
CA ASP A 265 -16.93 12.26 -2.29
C ASP A 265 -17.78 12.11 -3.55
N PRO A 266 -18.75 12.98 -3.81
CA PRO A 266 -19.64 12.86 -4.96
C PRO A 266 -18.94 13.04 -6.31
N VAL A 267 -17.73 13.61 -6.31
CA VAL A 267 -16.92 13.86 -7.51
C VAL A 267 -15.66 12.99 -7.45
N TRP A 268 -15.63 11.97 -8.29
CA TRP A 268 -14.54 10.98 -8.18
C TRP A 268 -13.15 11.56 -8.43
N SER A 269 -12.99 12.55 -9.32
CA SER A 269 -11.71 13.20 -9.58
C SER A 269 -11.12 13.92 -8.35
N HIS A 270 -11.93 14.29 -7.35
CA HIS A 270 -11.45 14.85 -6.10
C HIS A 270 -10.63 13.87 -5.26
N VAL A 271 -10.87 12.58 -5.45
CA VAL A 271 -10.26 11.52 -4.60
C VAL A 271 -8.74 11.59 -4.58
N TYR A 272 -8.10 11.97 -5.69
CA TYR A 272 -6.64 12.04 -5.80
C TYR A 272 -6.12 13.44 -6.19
N SER A 273 -6.94 14.45 -6.10
CA SER A 273 -6.57 15.83 -6.41
C SER A 273 -5.86 16.46 -5.22
N MET A 274 -4.82 17.28 -5.48
CA MET A 274 -4.10 18.05 -4.45
C MET A 274 -5.01 19.05 -3.75
N GLY A 275 -5.92 19.69 -4.49
CA GLY A 275 -6.89 20.65 -3.94
C GLY A 275 -7.85 20.01 -2.92
N HIS A 276 -7.92 18.68 -2.87
CA HIS A 276 -8.77 17.90 -1.98
C HIS A 276 -7.97 16.93 -1.10
N ASN A 277 -6.70 17.23 -0.81
CA ASN A 277 -5.82 16.38 0.00
C ASN A 277 -6.43 16.02 1.36
N TYR A 278 -7.13 16.95 1.98
CA TYR A 278 -7.66 16.83 3.33
C TYR A 278 -9.18 16.61 3.33
N ASN A 279 -9.67 15.77 2.40
CA ASN A 279 -11.08 15.39 2.41
C ASN A 279 -11.35 14.20 3.35
N LYS A 280 -12.54 14.18 3.96
CA LYS A 280 -12.94 13.16 4.93
C LYS A 280 -13.35 11.82 4.32
N GLU A 281 -13.08 11.57 3.05
CA GLU A 281 -13.13 10.22 2.51
C GLU A 281 -11.92 9.39 2.97
N THR A 282 -10.80 10.03 3.27
CA THR A 282 -9.57 9.38 3.70
C THR A 282 -9.58 9.08 5.20
N LEU A 283 -9.50 7.79 5.57
CA LEU A 283 -9.36 7.32 6.95
C LEU A 283 -7.90 7.16 7.35
N VAL A 284 -7.07 6.67 6.44
CA VAL A 284 -5.62 6.50 6.63
C VAL A 284 -4.92 7.15 5.46
N GLY A 285 -4.06 8.10 5.73
CA GLY A 285 -3.28 8.78 4.71
C GLY A 285 -1.91 9.18 5.23
N ILE A 286 -0.99 9.40 4.29
CA ILE A 286 0.37 9.86 4.55
C ILE A 286 0.55 11.18 3.83
N ASP A 287 0.93 12.21 4.58
CA ASP A 287 1.21 13.53 4.04
C ASP A 287 2.59 13.58 3.40
N ASN A 288 2.70 14.27 2.28
CA ASN A 288 3.94 14.47 1.57
C ASN A 288 4.36 15.94 1.60
N ASN A 289 5.66 16.18 1.71
CA ASN A 289 6.24 17.52 1.68
C ASN A 289 7.06 17.71 0.39
N TRP A 290 6.37 17.97 -0.70
CA TRP A 290 6.97 18.16 -2.02
C TRP A 290 7.95 19.35 -2.13
N ASN A 291 8.00 20.22 -1.12
CA ASN A 291 8.83 21.41 -1.07
C ASN A 291 10.05 21.28 -0.13
N CYS A 292 10.40 20.07 0.27
CA CYS A 292 11.53 19.82 1.18
C CYS A 292 12.89 19.76 0.47
N GLY A 293 12.93 19.74 -0.86
CA GLY A 293 14.15 19.60 -1.64
C GLY A 293 14.78 18.21 -1.59
N SER A 294 14.02 17.22 -1.18
CA SER A 294 14.44 15.82 -1.09
C SER A 294 13.41 14.91 -1.74
N TRP A 295 13.87 13.95 -2.51
CA TRP A 295 13.02 12.92 -3.10
C TRP A 295 12.52 11.90 -2.08
N ASP A 296 13.16 11.77 -0.93
CA ASP A 296 12.80 10.78 0.10
C ASP A 296 11.51 11.13 0.87
N HIS A 297 11.02 12.35 0.74
CA HIS A 297 9.85 12.87 1.46
C HIS A 297 8.70 13.29 0.54
N ASP A 298 8.80 12.98 -0.73
CA ASP A 298 7.88 13.42 -1.74
C ASP A 298 7.05 12.25 -2.28
N SER A 299 5.88 12.54 -2.81
CA SER A 299 5.01 11.52 -3.42
C SER A 299 5.47 11.09 -4.81
N GLU A 300 6.75 10.85 -4.98
CA GLU A 300 7.35 10.51 -6.27
C GLU A 300 6.85 9.23 -6.91
N LEU A 301 6.26 8.34 -6.13
CA LEU A 301 5.59 7.17 -6.70
C LEU A 301 4.61 7.54 -7.82
N THR A 302 4.04 8.74 -7.74
CA THR A 302 3.16 9.22 -8.81
C THR A 302 3.90 9.54 -10.09
N SER A 303 5.17 9.93 -10.05
CA SER A 303 5.97 10.22 -11.25
C SER A 303 6.25 8.98 -12.07
N CYS A 304 6.36 7.81 -11.45
CA CYS A 304 6.59 6.54 -12.15
C CYS A 304 5.49 6.22 -13.16
N ASN A 305 4.25 6.58 -12.86
CA ASN A 305 3.09 6.30 -13.70
C ASN A 305 2.59 7.51 -14.51
N ARG A 306 3.24 8.67 -14.39
CA ARG A 306 2.90 9.81 -15.23
C ARG A 306 3.34 9.57 -16.66
N PHE A 307 2.63 10.22 -17.57
CA PHE A 307 3.03 10.26 -18.96
C PHE A 307 4.39 10.95 -19.09
N GLU A 308 5.37 10.28 -19.65
CA GLU A 308 6.65 10.87 -19.98
C GLU A 308 6.50 12.06 -20.93
N SER A 309 5.49 12.03 -21.75
CA SER A 309 5.29 12.88 -22.91
C SER A 309 4.32 14.04 -22.73
N LEU A 310 3.67 14.19 -21.59
CA LEU A 310 2.69 15.24 -21.37
C LEU A 310 3.26 16.51 -20.73
N GLY A 311 4.57 16.60 -20.55
CA GLY A 311 5.19 17.72 -19.84
C GLY A 311 5.02 17.67 -18.33
N ASP A 312 4.38 16.63 -17.79
CA ASP A 312 4.24 16.39 -16.35
C ASP A 312 5.52 15.84 -15.70
N GLY A 313 6.53 15.55 -16.51
CA GLY A 313 7.82 15.05 -16.03
C GLY A 313 7.78 13.62 -15.51
N GLY A 314 6.83 12.80 -15.94
CA GLY A 314 6.73 11.39 -15.56
C GLY A 314 7.74 10.50 -16.26
N TRP A 315 7.91 9.28 -15.75
CA TRP A 315 8.87 8.29 -16.29
C TRP A 315 8.19 7.17 -17.08
N GLY A 316 6.86 7.06 -17.03
CA GLY A 316 6.13 6.04 -17.78
C GLY A 316 6.55 4.62 -17.41
N ASP A 317 6.75 4.32 -16.12
CA ASP A 317 7.20 3.02 -15.65
C ASP A 317 6.14 1.93 -15.79
N SER A 318 4.87 2.34 -15.72
CA SER A 318 3.74 1.42 -15.84
C SER A 318 2.54 2.06 -16.52
N TRP A 319 1.65 1.19 -17.00
CA TRP A 319 0.46 1.54 -17.72
C TRP A 319 -0.72 0.70 -17.21
N GLY A 320 -1.94 1.05 -17.62
CA GLY A 320 -3.10 0.20 -17.40
C GLY A 320 -3.01 -1.09 -18.20
N GLU A 321 -3.41 -2.20 -17.60
CA GLU A 321 -3.55 -3.48 -18.29
C GLU A 321 -4.74 -3.41 -19.25
N ILE A 322 -4.58 -3.94 -20.46
CA ILE A 322 -5.52 -3.74 -21.58
C ILE A 322 -6.86 -4.42 -21.32
N ALA A 323 -6.86 -5.67 -20.85
CA ALA A 323 -8.08 -6.43 -20.60
C ALA A 323 -8.85 -5.86 -19.42
N PHE A 324 -8.14 -5.41 -18.39
CA PHE A 324 -8.74 -4.76 -17.22
C PHE A 324 -9.43 -3.45 -17.64
N TRP A 325 -8.72 -2.57 -18.37
CA TRP A 325 -9.28 -1.33 -18.91
C TRP A 325 -10.52 -1.58 -19.77
N LYS A 326 -10.48 -2.62 -20.62
CA LYS A 326 -11.61 -2.96 -21.50
C LYS A 326 -12.85 -3.39 -20.71
N ARG A 327 -12.67 -4.09 -19.59
CA ARG A 327 -13.77 -4.52 -18.70
C ARG A 327 -14.25 -3.39 -17.77
N PHE A 328 -13.46 -2.33 -17.62
CA PHE A 328 -13.75 -1.24 -16.69
C PHE A 328 -15.08 -0.55 -17.07
N PRO A 329 -16.04 -0.41 -16.13
CA PRO A 329 -17.33 0.20 -16.43
C PRO A 329 -17.17 1.69 -16.77
N GLU A 330 -17.92 2.12 -17.78
CA GLU A 330 -17.93 3.52 -18.23
C GLU A 330 -18.51 4.45 -17.15
N GLY A 331 -17.89 5.62 -17.00
CA GLY A 331 -18.34 6.65 -16.08
C GLY A 331 -17.21 7.49 -15.50
N PRO A 332 -17.55 8.44 -14.61
CA PRO A 332 -16.60 9.42 -14.08
C PRO A 332 -15.32 8.83 -13.48
N ARG A 333 -15.40 7.64 -12.89
CA ARG A 333 -14.23 6.97 -12.32
C ARG A 333 -13.26 6.51 -13.40
N LYS A 334 -13.75 5.88 -14.49
CA LYS A 334 -12.89 5.45 -15.59
C LYS A 334 -12.17 6.65 -16.21
N ASP A 335 -12.91 7.75 -16.45
CA ASP A 335 -12.37 8.97 -17.04
C ASP A 335 -11.36 9.68 -16.12
N ALA A 336 -11.48 9.52 -14.81
CA ALA A 336 -10.53 10.08 -13.85
C ALA A 336 -9.29 9.21 -13.63
N ILE A 337 -9.43 7.88 -13.74
CA ILE A 337 -8.29 6.96 -13.57
C ILE A 337 -7.45 6.89 -14.84
N TYR A 338 -8.09 6.77 -15.99
CA TYR A 338 -7.42 6.66 -17.29
C TYR A 338 -7.63 7.90 -18.11
N ALA A 339 -6.58 8.37 -18.80
CA ALA A 339 -6.70 9.47 -19.73
C ALA A 339 -7.64 9.08 -20.88
N PRO A 340 -8.79 9.75 -21.04
CA PRO A 340 -9.73 9.42 -22.12
C PRO A 340 -9.15 9.74 -23.51
N LYS A 341 -8.25 10.72 -23.58
CA LYS A 341 -7.47 11.08 -24.77
C LYS A 341 -6.04 11.36 -24.38
N ILE A 342 -5.10 11.05 -25.23
CA ILE A 342 -3.69 11.37 -25.04
C ILE A 342 -3.14 12.15 -26.24
N THR A 343 -2.09 12.92 -25.99
CA THR A 343 -1.45 13.72 -27.05
C THR A 343 -0.56 12.87 -27.95
N PHE A 344 -0.42 13.28 -29.21
CA PHE A 344 0.56 12.70 -30.11
C PHE A 344 1.98 13.04 -29.65
N GLN A 345 2.86 12.03 -29.61
CA GLN A 345 4.13 12.18 -28.96
C GLN A 345 5.35 12.14 -29.81
N LYS A 346 5.25 11.69 -31.03
CA LYS A 346 6.44 11.53 -31.89
C LYS A 346 6.91 12.84 -32.49
N ASP A 347 6.11 13.89 -32.42
CA ASP A 347 6.44 15.16 -33.05
C ASP A 347 5.85 16.33 -32.25
N ALA A 348 6.68 17.14 -31.64
CA ALA A 348 6.28 18.34 -30.89
C ALA A 348 5.49 19.36 -31.75
N THR A 349 5.41 19.14 -33.06
CA THR A 349 4.63 19.95 -34.00
C THR A 349 3.20 19.41 -34.19
N ILE A 350 2.86 18.21 -33.70
CA ILE A 350 1.52 17.63 -33.84
C ILE A 350 0.68 18.05 -32.63
N THR A 351 -0.18 19.04 -32.84
CA THR A 351 -1.20 19.46 -31.91
C THR A 351 -2.46 18.62 -32.16
N GLY A 352 -2.75 17.68 -31.29
CA GLY A 352 -3.97 16.88 -31.40
C GLY A 352 -4.02 15.82 -30.33
N MET A 353 -5.25 15.42 -29.97
CA MET A 353 -5.50 14.35 -29.01
C MET A 353 -6.20 13.19 -29.70
N CYS A 354 -5.84 11.98 -29.32
CA CYS A 354 -6.41 10.76 -29.86
C CYS A 354 -6.64 9.73 -28.73
N ASP A 355 -7.42 8.72 -29.06
CA ASP A 355 -7.47 7.53 -28.20
C ASP A 355 -6.12 6.79 -28.25
N TRP A 356 -5.69 6.23 -27.14
CA TRP A 356 -4.40 5.55 -27.03
C TRP A 356 -4.22 4.36 -27.99
N TRP A 357 -5.31 3.83 -28.54
CA TRP A 357 -5.36 2.70 -29.48
C TRP A 357 -5.49 3.11 -30.95
N GLU A 358 -5.56 4.42 -31.28
CA GLU A 358 -5.74 4.87 -32.65
C GLU A 358 -4.51 4.65 -33.53
N LEU A 359 -4.80 4.43 -34.83
CA LEU A 359 -3.80 4.32 -35.88
C LEU A 359 -3.92 5.52 -36.84
N ASN A 360 -2.78 5.90 -37.45
CA ASN A 360 -2.77 6.90 -38.52
C ASN A 360 -3.26 6.28 -39.85
N ASP A 361 -3.33 7.08 -40.90
CA ASP A 361 -3.80 6.65 -42.24
C ASP A 361 -2.92 5.55 -42.86
N LYS A 362 -1.68 5.38 -42.37
CA LYS A 362 -0.77 4.33 -42.80
C LYS A 362 -0.90 3.05 -41.95
N GLY A 363 -1.78 3.02 -40.96
CA GLY A 363 -1.94 1.92 -40.04
C GLY A 363 -0.89 1.85 -38.92
N GLU A 364 -0.14 2.92 -38.69
CA GLU A 364 0.86 3.00 -37.62
C GLU A 364 0.23 3.61 -36.37
N LYS A 365 0.75 3.24 -35.18
CA LYS A 365 0.34 3.76 -33.88
C LYS A 365 0.53 5.28 -33.84
N LYS A 366 -0.51 6.00 -33.44
CA LYS A 366 -0.46 7.45 -33.23
C LYS A 366 0.30 7.85 -31.98
N VAL A 367 0.37 6.98 -31.02
CA VAL A 367 0.99 7.22 -29.69
C VAL A 367 2.14 6.25 -29.45
N ALA A 368 3.08 6.65 -28.60
CA ALA A 368 4.25 5.84 -28.31
C ALA A 368 3.88 4.61 -27.46
N GLU A 369 3.15 4.81 -26.39
CA GLU A 369 2.93 3.81 -25.34
C GLU A 369 1.80 2.83 -25.67
N TYR A 370 0.93 3.03 -26.53
CA TYR A 370 -0.16 2.16 -27.01
C TYR A 370 -0.81 1.25 -25.95
N HIS A 371 -1.01 1.84 -24.75
CA HIS A 371 -1.68 1.25 -23.60
C HIS A 371 -2.60 2.29 -22.95
N PRO A 372 -3.59 1.85 -22.14
CA PRO A 372 -4.33 2.77 -21.30
C PRO A 372 -3.40 3.48 -20.32
N MET A 373 -3.44 4.80 -20.30
CA MET A 373 -2.54 5.61 -19.49
C MET A 373 -3.27 6.14 -18.27
N PHE A 374 -2.62 6.07 -17.10
CA PHE A 374 -3.20 6.59 -15.86
C PHE A 374 -3.15 8.11 -15.81
N SER A 375 -4.29 8.78 -15.79
CA SER A 375 -4.39 10.23 -15.55
C SER A 375 -4.54 10.58 -14.07
N VAL A 376 -4.87 9.63 -13.24
CA VAL A 376 -5.08 9.85 -11.80
C VAL A 376 -3.85 10.42 -11.08
N TYR A 377 -2.67 10.29 -11.66
CA TYR A 377 -1.41 10.82 -11.10
C TYR A 377 -0.96 12.14 -11.75
N THR A 378 -1.64 12.59 -12.78
CA THR A 378 -1.29 13.83 -13.46
C THR A 378 -1.89 15.05 -12.74
N VAL A 379 -1.26 16.21 -12.87
CA VAL A 379 -1.80 17.47 -12.37
C VAL A 379 -2.71 18.14 -13.40
N ASN A 380 -2.84 17.54 -14.57
CA ASN A 380 -3.63 18.03 -15.69
C ASN A 380 -4.85 17.12 -15.90
N CYS A 381 -5.93 17.70 -16.40
CA CYS A 381 -7.06 16.92 -16.94
C CYS A 381 -7.26 17.23 -18.44
N ILE A 382 -8.17 16.48 -19.05
CA ILE A 382 -8.57 16.73 -20.43
C ILE A 382 -9.94 17.36 -20.41
N GLU A 383 -10.03 18.59 -20.94
CA GLU A 383 -11.29 19.25 -21.27
C GLU A 383 -11.41 19.41 -22.79
N GLY A 384 -12.35 18.68 -23.38
CA GLY A 384 -12.50 18.63 -24.83
C GLY A 384 -11.29 17.99 -25.52
N ASN A 385 -10.54 18.76 -26.29
CA ASN A 385 -9.32 18.35 -26.99
C ASN A 385 -8.05 19.05 -26.46
N ALA A 386 -8.10 19.58 -25.26
CA ALA A 386 -6.99 20.29 -24.65
C ALA A 386 -6.66 19.74 -23.28
N TRP A 387 -5.39 19.75 -22.94
CA TRP A 387 -4.94 19.59 -21.56
C TRP A 387 -5.21 20.88 -20.82
N VAL A 388 -5.98 20.77 -19.75
CA VAL A 388 -6.26 21.85 -18.82
C VAL A 388 -5.61 21.51 -17.49
N GLN A 389 -4.86 22.45 -16.99
CA GLN A 389 -4.24 22.35 -15.69
C GLN A 389 -5.31 22.47 -14.60
N LEU A 390 -5.54 21.40 -13.84
CA LEU A 390 -6.54 21.35 -12.77
C LEU A 390 -6.06 21.98 -11.47
N GLU A 391 -4.76 21.96 -11.24
CA GLU A 391 -4.16 22.35 -9.98
C GLU A 391 -2.99 23.29 -10.24
N GLU A 392 -2.63 24.09 -9.21
CA GLU A 392 -1.40 24.87 -9.32
C GLU A 392 -0.27 23.94 -9.73
N PRO A 393 0.38 24.21 -10.84
CA PRO A 393 1.42 23.35 -11.34
C PRO A 393 2.59 23.36 -10.38
N TYR A 394 3.47 22.46 -10.63
CA TYR A 394 4.82 22.52 -10.15
C TYR A 394 5.41 23.91 -10.47
N ASP A 395 5.66 24.69 -9.43
CA ASP A 395 6.34 25.96 -9.61
C ASP A 395 7.85 25.70 -9.68
N TYR A 396 8.32 25.42 -10.88
CA TYR A 396 9.75 25.18 -11.17
C TYR A 396 10.66 26.37 -10.79
N THR A 397 10.09 27.50 -10.38
CA THR A 397 10.87 28.68 -9.95
C THR A 397 11.12 28.70 -8.44
N LYS A 398 10.41 27.87 -7.66
CA LYS A 398 10.60 27.83 -6.21
C LYS A 398 11.93 27.14 -5.86
N PRO A 399 12.70 27.69 -4.93
CA PRO A 399 13.86 27.00 -4.39
C PRO A 399 13.43 25.69 -3.73
N ASN A 400 14.24 24.64 -3.86
CA ASN A 400 13.99 23.28 -3.36
C ASN A 400 12.88 22.50 -4.09
N TYR A 401 12.33 23.02 -5.17
CA TYR A 401 11.44 22.25 -6.00
C TYR A 401 12.19 21.11 -6.69
N MET A 402 11.71 19.89 -6.53
CA MET A 402 12.22 18.73 -7.26
C MET A 402 11.25 18.41 -8.40
N ASN A 403 11.79 18.33 -9.61
CA ASN A 403 11.01 17.92 -10.77
C ASN A 403 10.34 16.56 -10.52
N MET A 404 9.11 16.37 -10.97
CA MET A 404 8.32 15.13 -10.82
C MET A 404 7.78 14.85 -9.41
N THR A 405 7.98 15.72 -8.45
CA THR A 405 7.41 15.57 -7.10
C THR A 405 6.07 16.28 -6.99
N ASN A 406 5.23 15.86 -6.07
CA ASN A 406 3.98 16.54 -5.73
C ASN A 406 3.61 16.35 -4.27
N GLY A 407 2.76 17.23 -3.75
CA GLY A 407 2.29 17.20 -2.37
C GLY A 407 0.99 16.40 -2.17
N ARG A 408 0.63 15.51 -3.08
CA ARG A 408 -0.56 14.68 -2.91
C ARG A 408 -0.41 13.76 -1.72
N ARG A 409 -1.42 13.77 -0.88
CA ARG A 409 -1.52 12.83 0.23
C ARG A 409 -1.74 11.42 -0.30
N HIS A 410 -0.95 10.45 0.13
CA HIS A 410 -1.23 9.05 -0.13
C HIS A 410 -2.44 8.61 0.71
N ARG A 411 -3.46 8.10 0.06
CA ARG A 411 -4.71 7.66 0.68
C ARG A 411 -4.71 6.14 0.77
N LEU A 412 -4.29 5.61 1.92
CA LEU A 412 -4.12 4.16 2.10
C LEU A 412 -5.44 3.44 2.35
N VAL A 413 -6.37 4.10 3.03
CA VAL A 413 -7.72 3.58 3.28
C VAL A 413 -8.73 4.71 3.10
N ARG A 414 -9.73 4.47 2.28
CA ARG A 414 -10.85 5.40 2.05
C ARG A 414 -12.16 4.83 2.58
N TYR A 415 -13.10 5.71 2.90
CA TYR A 415 -14.41 5.30 3.40
C TYR A 415 -15.20 4.47 2.38
N SER A 416 -15.04 4.75 1.08
CA SER A 416 -15.61 3.93 0.01
C SER A 416 -15.17 2.47 0.09
N GLU A 417 -13.91 2.20 0.41
CA GLU A 417 -13.38 0.84 0.59
C GLU A 417 -14.00 0.17 1.82
N VAL A 418 -14.17 0.88 2.93
CA VAL A 418 -14.83 0.36 4.15
C VAL A 418 -16.27 -0.06 3.85
N LEU A 419 -17.01 0.71 3.05
CA LEU A 419 -18.36 0.35 2.60
C LEU A 419 -18.37 -0.95 1.78
N LEU A 420 -17.41 -1.09 0.86
CA LEU A 420 -17.26 -2.31 0.04
C LEU A 420 -16.82 -3.51 0.87
N TRP A 421 -15.87 -3.34 1.80
CA TRP A 421 -15.45 -4.43 2.71
C TRP A 421 -16.60 -4.90 3.59
N TYR A 422 -17.42 -3.97 4.11
CA TYR A 422 -18.64 -4.34 4.81
C TYR A 422 -19.58 -5.16 3.93
N ALA A 423 -19.88 -4.66 2.74
CA ALA A 423 -20.87 -5.26 1.86
C ALA A 423 -20.44 -6.67 1.39
N GLU A 424 -19.17 -6.84 1.00
CA GLU A 424 -18.62 -8.14 0.60
C GLU A 424 -18.59 -9.11 1.78
N SER A 425 -18.06 -8.68 2.93
CA SER A 425 -17.92 -9.56 4.08
C SER A 425 -19.26 -9.94 4.71
N ALA A 426 -20.24 -9.04 4.74
CA ALA A 426 -21.61 -9.37 5.15
C ALA A 426 -22.23 -10.44 4.24
N ALA A 427 -22.07 -10.30 2.92
CA ALA A 427 -22.57 -11.29 1.97
C ALA A 427 -21.86 -12.66 2.14
N ARG A 428 -20.53 -12.68 2.31
CA ARG A 428 -19.75 -13.92 2.50
C ARG A 428 -19.90 -14.54 3.89
N SER A 429 -20.33 -13.77 4.89
CA SER A 429 -20.57 -14.27 6.25
C SER A 429 -21.91 -15.00 6.43
N GLY A 430 -22.73 -15.06 5.39
CA GLY A 430 -24.04 -15.68 5.45
C GLY A 430 -25.12 -14.82 6.11
N ALA A 431 -24.96 -13.50 6.10
CA ALA A 431 -26.00 -12.57 6.58
C ALA A 431 -27.30 -12.77 5.80
N THR A 432 -28.42 -12.87 6.53
CA THR A 432 -29.75 -13.11 5.92
C THR A 432 -30.39 -11.84 5.36
N ASP A 433 -30.07 -10.67 5.95
CA ASP A 433 -30.50 -9.36 5.44
C ASP A 433 -29.31 -8.63 4.79
N LEU A 434 -29.36 -8.49 3.48
CA LEU A 434 -28.34 -7.84 2.67
C LEU A 434 -28.75 -6.42 2.22
N THR A 435 -29.88 -5.90 2.70
CA THR A 435 -30.43 -4.60 2.26
C THR A 435 -29.41 -3.48 2.46
N PHE A 436 -28.79 -3.41 3.63
CA PHE A 436 -27.78 -2.39 3.92
C PHE A 436 -26.46 -2.61 3.16
N ALA A 437 -26.05 -3.86 2.98
CA ALA A 437 -24.88 -4.21 2.16
C ALA A 437 -25.05 -3.78 0.69
N LYS A 438 -26.22 -4.04 0.10
CA LYS A 438 -26.57 -3.57 -1.24
C LYS A 438 -26.58 -2.04 -1.34
N LYS A 439 -27.05 -1.35 -0.27
CA LYS A 439 -26.99 0.10 -0.20
C LYS A 439 -25.53 0.60 -0.24
N CYS A 440 -24.63 0.00 0.52
CA CYS A 440 -23.21 0.37 0.54
C CYS A 440 -22.58 0.26 -0.86
N LEU A 441 -22.82 -0.83 -1.58
CA LEU A 441 -22.34 -0.99 -2.95
C LEU A 441 -22.92 0.10 -3.87
N LYS A 442 -24.21 0.40 -3.77
CA LYS A 442 -24.86 1.46 -4.57
C LYS A 442 -24.27 2.84 -4.27
N ASP A 443 -24.01 3.16 -3.01
CA ASP A 443 -23.47 4.46 -2.60
C ASP A 443 -22.08 4.71 -3.22
N VAL A 444 -21.20 3.69 -3.26
CA VAL A 444 -19.89 3.80 -3.92
C VAL A 444 -20.06 3.95 -5.44
N ARG A 445 -20.90 3.14 -6.06
CA ARG A 445 -21.07 3.13 -7.51
C ARG A 445 -21.73 4.38 -8.06
N LYS A 446 -22.61 5.03 -7.29
CA LYS A 446 -23.41 6.18 -7.74
C LYS A 446 -22.59 7.33 -8.30
N ARG A 447 -21.40 7.60 -7.71
CA ARG A 447 -20.49 8.65 -8.18
C ARG A 447 -19.56 8.18 -9.32
N ALA A 448 -19.41 6.88 -9.46
CA ALA A 448 -18.31 6.24 -10.18
C ALA A 448 -18.69 5.71 -11.56
N VAL A 449 -19.93 5.26 -11.72
CA VAL A 449 -20.36 4.47 -12.88
C VAL A 449 -21.68 5.01 -13.43
N THR A 450 -21.76 5.13 -14.76
CA THR A 450 -22.99 5.61 -15.43
C THR A 450 -24.18 4.70 -15.14
N ASP A 451 -24.00 3.38 -15.28
CA ASP A 451 -25.02 2.37 -14.90
C ASP A 451 -24.72 1.81 -13.51
N TYR A 452 -24.95 2.63 -12.49
CA TYR A 452 -24.58 2.26 -11.11
C TYR A 452 -25.44 1.14 -10.50
N MET A 453 -26.65 0.90 -11.04
CA MET A 453 -27.56 -0.12 -10.53
C MET A 453 -27.24 -1.53 -11.00
N ASN A 454 -26.51 -1.70 -12.08
CA ASN A 454 -26.24 -3.01 -12.66
C ASN A 454 -24.74 -3.30 -12.67
N VAL A 455 -24.37 -4.53 -12.30
CA VAL A 455 -22.98 -5.01 -12.31
C VAL A 455 -22.89 -6.17 -13.30
N THR A 456 -21.85 -6.14 -14.13
CA THR A 456 -21.47 -7.31 -14.94
C THR A 456 -20.52 -8.18 -14.13
N LEU A 457 -20.96 -9.39 -13.80
CA LEU A 457 -20.18 -10.39 -13.05
C LEU A 457 -19.13 -11.02 -13.96
N SER A 458 -18.18 -11.75 -13.37
CA SER A 458 -17.05 -12.38 -14.07
C SER A 458 -17.50 -13.36 -15.17
N ASN A 459 -18.68 -13.96 -15.03
CA ASN A 459 -19.27 -14.84 -16.05
C ASN A 459 -19.99 -14.08 -17.20
N GLY A 460 -19.91 -12.76 -17.22
CA GLY A 460 -20.56 -11.89 -18.20
C GLY A 460 -22.03 -11.58 -17.92
N THR A 461 -22.63 -12.13 -16.88
CA THR A 461 -24.04 -11.88 -16.53
C THR A 461 -24.18 -10.48 -15.92
N LYS A 462 -25.09 -9.66 -16.47
CA LYS A 462 -25.45 -8.36 -15.92
C LYS A 462 -26.60 -8.51 -14.93
N VAL A 463 -26.40 -8.09 -13.68
CA VAL A 463 -27.36 -8.27 -12.58
C VAL A 463 -27.65 -6.93 -11.91
N ASN A 464 -28.94 -6.66 -11.65
CA ASN A 464 -29.35 -5.50 -10.86
C ASN A 464 -29.05 -5.74 -9.38
N ILE A 465 -28.44 -4.75 -8.70
CA ILE A 465 -27.98 -4.88 -7.31
C ILE A 465 -29.11 -5.28 -6.36
N ASP A 466 -30.32 -4.73 -6.52
CA ASP A 466 -31.45 -5.07 -5.65
C ASP A 466 -31.89 -6.53 -5.79
N ALA A 467 -31.66 -7.15 -6.95
CA ALA A 467 -32.00 -8.54 -7.23
C ALA A 467 -30.88 -9.55 -6.86
N MET A 468 -29.67 -9.09 -6.48
CA MET A 468 -28.56 -9.98 -6.19
C MET A 468 -28.83 -10.89 -4.99
N ASN A 469 -28.45 -12.15 -5.10
CA ASN A 469 -28.25 -13.05 -3.96
C ASN A 469 -26.89 -12.76 -3.26
N ALA A 470 -26.56 -13.49 -2.21
CA ALA A 470 -25.36 -13.28 -1.42
C ALA A 470 -24.07 -13.46 -2.25
N ASP A 471 -23.98 -14.53 -3.04
CA ASP A 471 -22.78 -14.81 -3.84
C ASP A 471 -22.57 -13.74 -4.92
N GLN A 472 -23.64 -13.33 -5.60
CA GLN A 472 -23.59 -12.26 -6.61
C GLN A 472 -23.19 -10.91 -6.00
N LEU A 473 -23.71 -10.59 -4.81
CA LEU A 473 -23.34 -9.36 -4.10
C LEU A 473 -21.87 -9.39 -3.65
N ALA A 474 -21.41 -10.51 -3.12
CA ALA A 474 -20.02 -10.68 -2.71
C ALA A 474 -19.06 -10.52 -3.90
N GLU A 475 -19.38 -11.15 -5.02
CA GLU A 475 -18.61 -11.02 -6.26
C GLU A 475 -18.65 -9.57 -6.80
N ALA A 476 -19.83 -8.95 -6.82
CA ALA A 476 -19.98 -7.57 -7.26
C ALA A 476 -19.16 -6.59 -6.42
N CYS A 477 -19.10 -6.76 -5.09
CA CYS A 477 -18.29 -5.92 -4.21
C CYS A 477 -16.79 -6.12 -4.43
N TYR A 478 -16.33 -7.36 -4.62
CA TYR A 478 -14.95 -7.67 -4.98
C TYR A 478 -14.54 -7.03 -6.30
N ILE A 479 -15.37 -7.15 -7.34
CA ILE A 479 -15.16 -6.53 -8.64
C ILE A 479 -15.11 -5.00 -8.49
N GLU A 480 -16.07 -4.42 -7.75
CA GLU A 480 -16.16 -2.98 -7.55
C GLU A 480 -14.96 -2.41 -6.80
N HIS A 481 -14.45 -3.14 -5.78
CA HIS A 481 -13.23 -2.73 -5.08
C HIS A 481 -12.03 -2.70 -6.04
N GLY A 482 -11.90 -3.68 -6.92
CA GLY A 482 -10.87 -3.67 -7.96
C GLY A 482 -10.93 -2.43 -8.86
N TRP A 483 -12.14 -1.98 -9.25
CA TRP A 483 -12.32 -0.74 -10.01
C TRP A 483 -12.00 0.51 -9.17
N GLU A 484 -12.33 0.49 -7.88
CA GLU A 484 -12.15 1.63 -6.98
C GLU A 484 -10.66 1.89 -6.66
N VAL A 485 -9.83 0.86 -6.66
CA VAL A 485 -8.39 0.96 -6.37
C VAL A 485 -7.50 0.77 -7.59
N ALA A 486 -8.06 0.74 -8.79
CA ALA A 486 -7.34 0.48 -10.04
C ALA A 486 -6.16 1.42 -10.25
N GLY A 487 -5.01 0.86 -10.55
CA GLY A 487 -3.76 1.61 -10.75
C GLY A 487 -3.20 2.27 -9.49
N GLN A 488 -3.75 1.96 -8.32
CA GLN A 488 -3.37 2.58 -7.04
C GLN A 488 -2.51 1.60 -6.23
N TRP A 489 -1.20 1.68 -6.34
CA TRP A 489 -0.30 0.79 -5.60
C TRP A 489 -0.03 1.22 -4.14
N THR A 490 -0.39 2.44 -3.76
CA THR A 490 -0.22 2.96 -2.39
C THR A 490 -1.34 2.55 -1.46
N GLN A 491 -2.43 1.99 -1.96
CA GLN A 491 -3.56 1.53 -1.15
C GLN A 491 -3.13 0.41 -0.20
N MET A 492 -3.75 0.37 0.98
CA MET A 492 -3.52 -0.73 1.92
C MET A 492 -3.95 -2.07 1.31
N VAL A 493 -5.09 -2.10 0.63
CA VAL A 493 -5.57 -3.27 -0.11
C VAL A 493 -5.59 -2.93 -1.60
N THR A 494 -4.51 -3.25 -2.29
CA THR A 494 -4.36 -3.10 -3.75
C THR A 494 -5.12 -4.19 -4.49
N ARG A 495 -5.24 -4.06 -5.81
CA ARG A 495 -5.82 -5.10 -6.67
C ARG A 495 -5.09 -6.44 -6.50
N ARG A 496 -3.75 -6.45 -6.47
CA ARG A 496 -2.96 -7.64 -6.18
C ARG A 496 -3.31 -8.30 -4.85
N ALA A 497 -3.53 -7.50 -3.81
CA ALA A 497 -3.87 -8.04 -2.49
C ALA A 497 -5.27 -8.70 -2.48
N ASP A 498 -6.20 -8.15 -3.22
CA ASP A 498 -7.53 -8.75 -3.44
C ASP A 498 -7.44 -10.06 -4.21
N GLU A 499 -6.67 -10.09 -5.30
CA GLU A 499 -6.46 -11.31 -6.09
C GLU A 499 -5.77 -12.42 -5.28
N LEU A 500 -4.81 -12.03 -4.41
CA LEU A 500 -4.18 -12.99 -3.50
C LEU A 500 -5.21 -13.64 -2.58
N ARG A 501 -6.02 -12.84 -1.86
CA ARG A 501 -7.02 -13.39 -0.93
C ARG A 501 -8.11 -14.20 -1.62
N MET A 502 -8.39 -13.91 -2.88
CA MET A 502 -9.36 -14.65 -3.69
C MET A 502 -8.74 -15.82 -4.43
N ASN A 503 -7.42 -16.04 -4.30
CA ASN A 503 -6.65 -17.05 -5.03
C ASN A 503 -6.78 -16.93 -6.56
N GLU A 504 -6.77 -15.68 -7.06
CA GLU A 504 -6.98 -15.38 -8.48
C GLU A 504 -5.73 -14.90 -9.21
N LEU A 505 -4.61 -14.63 -8.52
CA LEU A 505 -3.36 -14.15 -9.14
C LEU A 505 -2.93 -15.02 -10.32
N LYS A 506 -2.87 -16.34 -10.12
CA LYS A 506 -2.48 -17.27 -11.19
C LYS A 506 -3.48 -17.27 -12.35
N LYS A 507 -4.77 -17.31 -12.04
CA LYS A 507 -5.84 -17.34 -13.05
C LYS A 507 -5.78 -16.10 -13.94
N ASN A 508 -5.60 -14.93 -13.34
CA ASN A 508 -5.55 -13.66 -14.07
C ASN A 508 -4.24 -13.53 -14.87
N PHE A 509 -3.12 -13.97 -14.29
CA PHE A 509 -1.86 -14.04 -15.01
C PHE A 509 -1.91 -15.01 -16.20
N ASP A 510 -2.46 -16.22 -16.03
CA ASP A 510 -2.66 -17.19 -17.10
C ASP A 510 -3.55 -16.61 -18.22
N TYR A 511 -4.58 -15.83 -17.87
CA TYR A 511 -5.43 -15.17 -18.86
C TYR A 511 -4.62 -14.18 -19.71
N ARG A 512 -3.77 -13.35 -19.10
CA ARG A 512 -2.88 -12.41 -19.83
C ARG A 512 -1.89 -13.15 -20.75
N VAL A 513 -1.29 -14.25 -20.26
CA VAL A 513 -0.38 -15.09 -21.09
C VAL A 513 -1.08 -15.68 -22.31
N GLN A 514 -2.33 -16.13 -22.15
CA GLN A 514 -3.12 -16.76 -23.21
C GLN A 514 -3.75 -15.74 -24.17
N ASN A 515 -3.95 -14.50 -23.75
CA ASN A 515 -4.61 -13.44 -24.51
C ASN A 515 -3.69 -12.22 -24.67
N PRO A 516 -2.53 -12.36 -25.31
CA PRO A 516 -1.57 -11.26 -25.41
C PRO A 516 -2.02 -10.14 -26.35
N GLU A 517 -3.03 -10.38 -27.17
CA GLU A 517 -3.64 -9.40 -28.10
C GLU A 517 -5.15 -9.33 -27.87
N ILE A 518 -5.67 -8.13 -27.69
CA ILE A 518 -7.08 -7.88 -27.40
C ILE A 518 -7.64 -6.86 -28.38
N VAL A 519 -8.87 -7.13 -28.89
CA VAL A 519 -9.66 -6.13 -29.63
C VAL A 519 -10.14 -5.09 -28.63
N VAL A 520 -9.64 -3.88 -28.72
CA VAL A 520 -9.95 -2.77 -27.80
C VAL A 520 -11.09 -1.89 -28.31
N HIS A 521 -11.25 -1.78 -29.62
CA HIS A 521 -12.29 -1.00 -30.25
C HIS A 521 -12.72 -1.62 -31.59
N VAL A 522 -14.00 -1.42 -31.94
CA VAL A 522 -14.56 -1.74 -33.27
C VAL A 522 -15.26 -0.49 -33.76
N ASP A 523 -14.84 0.05 -34.91
CA ASP A 523 -15.47 1.26 -35.46
C ASP A 523 -16.83 0.97 -36.13
N ALA A 524 -17.48 2.03 -36.56
CA ALA A 524 -18.81 1.93 -37.21
C ALA A 524 -18.82 1.13 -38.52
N ASN A 525 -17.63 0.89 -39.13
CA ASN A 525 -17.47 0.11 -40.35
C ASN A 525 -17.10 -1.34 -40.06
N GLY A 526 -17.02 -1.73 -38.79
CA GLY A 526 -16.60 -3.08 -38.35
C GLY A 526 -15.10 -3.33 -38.35
N LYS A 527 -14.28 -2.28 -38.51
CA LYS A 527 -12.82 -2.41 -38.40
C LYS A 527 -12.42 -2.57 -36.95
N GLU A 528 -11.68 -3.64 -36.67
CA GLU A 528 -11.12 -3.93 -35.36
C GLU A 528 -9.81 -3.19 -35.14
N TYR A 529 -9.67 -2.61 -33.96
CA TYR A 529 -8.42 -2.06 -33.42
C TYR A 529 -7.94 -2.96 -32.31
N LYS A 530 -6.71 -3.46 -32.44
CA LYS A 530 -6.13 -4.43 -31.51
C LYS A 530 -4.94 -3.83 -30.79
N ALA A 531 -4.82 -4.12 -29.52
CA ALA A 531 -3.65 -3.79 -28.72
C ALA A 531 -3.02 -5.07 -28.15
N LYS A 532 -1.72 -5.02 -27.95
CA LYS A 532 -0.93 -6.13 -27.44
C LYS A 532 -0.13 -5.70 -26.23
N GLU A 533 -0.06 -6.57 -25.22
CA GLU A 533 0.82 -6.41 -24.08
C GLU A 533 2.27 -6.19 -24.52
N SER A 534 2.94 -5.22 -23.89
CA SER A 534 4.32 -4.85 -24.20
C SER A 534 5.33 -5.74 -23.46
N VAL A 535 4.97 -6.22 -22.26
CA VAL A 535 5.80 -7.16 -21.49
C VAL A 535 5.58 -8.57 -22.02
N THR A 536 6.67 -9.31 -22.21
CA THR A 536 6.59 -10.73 -22.55
C THR A 536 6.27 -11.53 -21.30
N LEU A 537 5.08 -12.11 -21.27
CA LEU A 537 4.60 -12.91 -20.15
C LEU A 537 4.75 -14.40 -20.42
N SER A 538 5.16 -15.16 -19.41
CA SER A 538 5.27 -16.62 -19.45
C SER A 538 4.96 -17.23 -18.09
N ASN A 539 4.10 -18.24 -18.06
CA ASN A 539 3.75 -18.99 -16.85
C ASN A 539 4.47 -20.34 -16.73
N THR A 540 5.48 -20.62 -17.58
CA THR A 540 6.19 -21.91 -17.59
C THR A 540 6.95 -22.22 -16.31
N ASN A 541 7.37 -21.19 -15.57
CA ASN A 541 8.11 -21.33 -14.32
C ASN A 541 7.21 -21.12 -13.07
N TRP A 542 5.90 -21.10 -13.25
CA TRP A 542 4.99 -20.94 -12.11
C TRP A 542 5.03 -22.15 -11.19
N VAL A 543 5.33 -21.89 -9.91
CA VAL A 543 5.30 -22.89 -8.84
C VAL A 543 4.15 -22.56 -7.90
N GLU A 544 3.20 -23.48 -7.78
CA GLU A 544 2.00 -23.28 -6.96
C GLU A 544 2.35 -23.04 -5.49
N GLY A 545 1.71 -22.03 -4.89
CA GLY A 545 1.96 -21.62 -3.51
C GLY A 545 3.29 -20.89 -3.27
N VAL A 546 4.17 -20.80 -4.27
CA VAL A 546 5.49 -20.14 -4.17
C VAL A 546 5.50 -18.86 -5.00
N THR A 547 5.17 -18.92 -6.28
CA THR A 547 5.27 -17.79 -7.22
C THR A 547 4.32 -16.65 -6.89
N ILE A 548 3.27 -16.89 -6.13
CA ILE A 548 2.38 -15.86 -5.58
C ILE A 548 3.08 -14.88 -4.61
N TYR A 549 4.26 -15.25 -4.13
CA TYR A 549 5.09 -14.42 -3.24
C TYR A 549 6.37 -14.00 -3.94
N CYS A 550 6.83 -12.79 -3.62
CA CYS A 550 8.16 -12.35 -4.02
C CYS A 550 9.25 -13.17 -3.31
N PRO A 551 10.39 -13.43 -3.96
CA PRO A 551 11.54 -14.06 -3.30
C PRO A 551 12.04 -13.19 -2.13
N TYR A 552 12.72 -13.80 -1.16
CA TYR A 552 13.44 -13.03 -0.15
C TYR A 552 14.63 -12.30 -0.80
N PRO A 553 14.97 -11.08 -0.31
CA PRO A 553 16.16 -10.38 -0.81
C PRO A 553 17.43 -11.22 -0.67
N THR A 554 18.25 -11.27 -1.70
CA THR A 554 19.49 -12.07 -1.74
C THR A 554 20.42 -11.73 -0.57
N ASP A 555 20.62 -10.43 -0.32
CA ASP A 555 21.48 -9.97 0.78
C ASP A 555 20.98 -10.43 2.16
N GLU A 556 19.68 -10.56 2.34
CA GLU A 556 19.10 -11.04 3.60
C GLU A 556 19.21 -12.55 3.73
N VAL A 557 19.07 -13.30 2.64
CA VAL A 557 19.30 -14.75 2.60
C VAL A 557 20.78 -15.09 2.91
N GLU A 558 21.71 -14.29 2.40
CA GLU A 558 23.15 -14.45 2.70
C GLU A 558 23.47 -14.23 4.18
N LYS A 559 22.84 -13.25 4.81
CA LYS A 559 23.03 -12.94 6.24
C LYS A 559 22.29 -13.91 7.16
N ASN A 560 21.11 -14.39 6.75
CA ASN A 560 20.26 -15.25 7.55
C ASN A 560 20.07 -16.62 6.89
N PRO A 561 20.83 -17.65 7.30
CA PRO A 561 20.76 -18.99 6.71
C PRO A 561 19.41 -19.69 6.93
N ASN A 562 18.55 -19.16 7.78
CA ASN A 562 17.21 -19.67 8.08
C ASN A 562 16.14 -19.10 7.12
N LEU A 563 16.46 -18.07 6.32
CA LEU A 563 15.60 -17.55 5.26
C LEU A 563 15.68 -18.48 4.03
N LYS A 564 14.97 -19.61 4.08
CA LYS A 564 14.90 -20.58 2.97
C LYS A 564 13.45 -20.74 2.53
N ARG A 565 13.25 -20.87 1.21
CA ARG A 565 12.02 -21.32 0.55
C ARG A 565 12.28 -22.54 -0.28
#